data_5da5452ac3afbdf71a9b1cad9c54d8c2
#
_entry.id   5da5452ac3afbdf71a9b1cad9c54d8c2
#
_cell.length_a   1.000
_cell.length_b   1.000
_cell.length_c   1.000
_cell.angle_alpha   90.00
_cell.angle_beta   90.00
_cell.angle_gamma   90.00
#
_symmetry.space_group_name_H-M   'P 1'
#
loop_
_entity.id
_entity.type
_entity.pdbx_description
1 polymer ?
#
loop_
_entity_poly.entity_id
_entity_poly.type
_entity_poly.pdbx_seq_one_letter_code
_entity_poly.pdbx_strand_id
1 'polypeptide(L)'
;TSVIGSGGSGIVVVRYKIASIGGTAKASGGAISFYNSKTIHTFTSSGTFTIPTSFNETIEYVVIGGGGGGGGGDATEYSAGGGGAGAYRKGSQPIDNTSPGSPIAASVTIGSGGSGGGLNSIYPPSSSEDGVPGANTVFNLPTAITSPGGGKGGRGLNPGGNSGGAGGSGGGAGGGGGPAPREGGTGNG
;
A
#
# COMPACT_ATOMS: atom_id res chain seq x y z
N THR A 1 -13.98 -21.86 -8.69
CA THR A 1 -13.53 -20.48 -8.86
C THR A 1 -12.08 -20.41 -8.41
N SER A 2 -11.15 -20.26 -9.37
CA SER A 2 -9.74 -20.04 -9.02
C SER A 2 -9.59 -18.64 -8.47
N VAL A 3 -9.00 -18.52 -7.29
CA VAL A 3 -8.68 -17.23 -6.67
C VAL A 3 -7.36 -16.73 -7.28
N ILE A 4 -7.42 -15.61 -7.96
CA ILE A 4 -6.23 -14.93 -8.46
C ILE A 4 -5.67 -14.06 -7.34
N GLY A 5 -4.34 -13.94 -7.29
CA GLY A 5 -3.64 -13.27 -6.21
C GLY A 5 -4.08 -11.82 -6.02
N SER A 6 -4.64 -11.52 -4.86
CA SER A 6 -4.92 -10.15 -4.42
C SER A 6 -3.67 -9.53 -3.81
N GLY A 7 -3.54 -8.22 -3.90
CA GLY A 7 -2.52 -7.46 -3.21
C GLY A 7 -2.78 -7.41 -1.69
N GLY A 8 -1.72 -7.28 -0.91
CA GLY A 8 -1.82 -7.04 0.53
C GLY A 8 -2.14 -5.57 0.85
N SER A 9 -2.70 -5.31 2.03
CA SER A 9 -2.90 -3.94 2.53
C SER A 9 -1.57 -3.24 2.79
N GLY A 10 -1.59 -1.91 2.83
CA GLY A 10 -0.48 -1.09 3.26
C GLY A 10 -0.21 -1.19 4.76
N ILE A 11 0.80 -0.46 5.21
CA ILE A 11 1.18 -0.39 6.62
C ILE A 11 1.79 0.99 6.92
N VAL A 12 1.57 1.48 8.14
CA VAL A 12 2.30 2.64 8.69
C VAL A 12 3.02 2.20 9.96
N VAL A 13 4.31 2.48 10.03
CA VAL A 13 5.12 2.30 11.24
C VAL A 13 5.71 3.64 11.64
N VAL A 14 5.53 4.04 12.89
CA VAL A 14 6.07 5.27 13.48
C VAL A 14 6.91 4.88 14.67
N ARG A 15 8.09 5.46 14.82
CA ARG A 15 8.93 5.26 16.00
C ARG A 15 9.59 6.55 16.46
N TYR A 16 9.81 6.66 17.75
CA TYR A 16 10.52 7.76 18.40
C TYR A 16 11.25 7.29 19.67
N LYS A 17 12.14 8.12 20.22
CA LYS A 17 12.92 7.79 21.41
C LYS A 17 12.01 7.64 22.64
N ILE A 18 12.17 6.53 23.39
CA ILE A 18 11.48 6.32 24.65
C ILE A 18 11.91 7.36 25.71
N ALA A 19 11.00 7.79 26.58
CA ALA A 19 11.31 8.77 27.61
C ALA A 19 12.24 8.22 28.69
N SER A 20 12.00 6.98 29.13
CA SER A 20 12.80 6.28 30.14
C SER A 20 12.66 4.78 29.97
N ILE A 21 13.63 3.99 30.46
CA ILE A 21 13.55 2.54 30.49
C ILE A 21 12.37 2.14 31.37
N GLY A 22 11.42 1.36 30.83
CA GLY A 22 10.18 0.99 31.49
C GLY A 22 9.06 2.04 31.43
N GLY A 23 9.27 3.13 30.66
CA GLY A 23 8.30 4.22 30.50
C GLY A 23 7.11 3.86 29.63
N THR A 24 6.03 4.61 29.84
CA THR A 24 4.81 4.60 29.01
C THR A 24 5.12 5.25 27.66
N ALA A 25 4.45 4.81 26.60
CA ALA A 25 4.52 5.50 25.30
C ALA A 25 4.06 6.96 25.45
N LYS A 26 4.82 7.91 24.86
CA LYS A 26 4.47 9.34 24.89
C LYS A 26 3.26 9.65 24.02
N ALA A 27 3.08 8.94 22.92
CA ALA A 27 1.95 9.08 21.99
C ALA A 27 1.08 7.83 22.05
N SER A 28 -0.12 7.88 21.45
CA SER A 28 -1.06 6.76 21.40
C SER A 28 -1.53 6.46 19.99
N GLY A 29 -2.11 5.28 19.78
CA GLY A 29 -2.63 4.78 18.50
C GLY A 29 -1.79 3.64 17.92
N GLY A 30 -2.44 2.78 17.15
CA GLY A 30 -1.86 1.56 16.61
C GLY A 30 -1.44 0.54 17.68
N ALA A 31 -0.81 -0.54 17.25
CA ALA A 31 -0.18 -1.50 18.16
C ALA A 31 1.17 -0.94 18.64
N ILE A 32 1.38 -0.92 19.97
CA ILE A 32 2.57 -0.31 20.58
C ILE A 32 3.54 -1.41 21.00
N SER A 33 4.81 -1.23 20.66
CA SER A 33 5.92 -2.08 21.10
C SER A 33 7.15 -1.23 21.42
N PHE A 34 8.12 -1.85 22.07
CA PHE A 34 9.35 -1.19 22.51
C PHE A 34 10.56 -2.00 22.05
N TYR A 35 11.49 -1.36 21.38
CA TYR A 35 12.71 -1.99 20.94
C TYR A 35 13.85 -0.98 20.81
N ASN A 36 15.05 -1.34 21.27
CA ASN A 36 16.26 -0.54 21.14
C ASN A 36 16.07 0.95 21.53
N SER A 37 15.55 1.18 22.73
CA SER A 37 15.27 2.51 23.30
C SER A 37 14.31 3.35 22.46
N LYS A 38 13.46 2.72 21.66
CA LYS A 38 12.40 3.38 20.88
C LYS A 38 11.02 2.80 21.20
N THR A 39 10.01 3.68 21.21
CA THR A 39 8.61 3.31 21.13
C THR A 39 8.24 3.19 19.67
N ILE A 40 7.53 2.11 19.30
CA ILE A 40 7.12 1.79 17.94
C ILE A 40 5.60 1.65 17.92
N HIS A 41 4.94 2.39 17.03
CA HIS A 41 3.52 2.27 16.73
C HIS A 41 3.35 1.65 15.35
N THR A 42 2.56 0.60 15.25
CA THR A 42 2.29 -0.11 13.99
C THR A 42 0.81 -0.05 13.69
N PHE A 43 0.45 0.45 12.50
CA PHE A 43 -0.91 0.52 11.99
C PHE A 43 -1.06 -0.43 10.80
N THR A 44 -1.87 -1.45 10.93
CA THR A 44 -2.30 -2.37 9.88
C THR A 44 -3.75 -2.12 9.45
N SER A 45 -4.43 -1.21 10.13
CA SER A 45 -5.75 -0.67 9.81
C SER A 45 -5.75 0.83 10.04
N SER A 46 -6.67 1.53 9.40
CA SER A 46 -6.81 2.98 9.55
C SER A 46 -7.14 3.37 11.00
N GLY A 47 -6.64 4.51 11.43
CA GLY A 47 -6.79 4.98 12.80
C GLY A 47 -6.20 6.38 13.01
N THR A 48 -5.86 6.69 14.24
CA THR A 48 -5.29 7.99 14.62
C THR A 48 -4.02 7.79 15.44
N PHE A 49 -2.97 8.48 15.08
CA PHE A 49 -1.77 8.64 15.91
C PHE A 49 -1.90 9.96 16.67
N THR A 50 -2.10 9.88 17.99
CA THR A 50 -2.33 11.06 18.84
C THR A 50 -1.03 11.44 19.55
N ILE A 51 -0.61 12.67 19.34
CA ILE A 51 0.60 13.29 19.89
C ILE A 51 0.18 14.26 20.98
N PRO A 52 0.56 14.04 22.25
CA PRO A 52 0.16 14.92 23.36
C PRO A 52 0.88 16.27 23.31
N THR A 53 0.38 17.23 24.10
CA THR A 53 0.93 18.61 24.18
C THR A 53 2.33 18.72 24.77
N SER A 54 2.86 17.67 25.40
CA SER A 54 4.24 17.63 25.94
C SER A 54 5.23 16.91 25.04
N PHE A 55 4.87 16.63 23.81
CA PHE A 55 5.69 15.86 22.90
C PHE A 55 6.72 16.74 22.19
N ASN A 56 8.00 16.45 22.40
CA ASN A 56 9.11 17.09 21.70
C ASN A 56 10.12 16.02 21.30
N GLU A 57 9.87 15.35 20.16
CA GLU A 57 10.71 14.26 19.66
C GLU A 57 10.76 14.29 18.13
N THR A 58 11.86 13.78 17.58
CA THR A 58 11.88 13.44 16.16
C THR A 58 11.25 12.06 15.98
N ILE A 59 10.17 12.00 15.22
CA ILE A 59 9.58 10.74 14.78
C ILE A 59 10.27 10.28 13.49
N GLU A 60 10.50 8.98 13.40
CA GLU A 60 10.90 8.28 12.16
C GLU A 60 9.70 7.47 11.69
N TYR A 61 9.45 7.43 10.39
CA TYR A 61 8.29 6.73 9.85
C TYR A 61 8.62 5.89 8.62
N VAL A 62 7.81 4.86 8.44
CA VAL A 62 7.69 4.07 7.21
C VAL A 62 6.22 4.03 6.84
N VAL A 63 5.90 4.34 5.60
CA VAL A 63 4.56 4.30 5.02
C VAL A 63 4.61 3.50 3.74
N ILE A 64 3.81 2.42 3.66
CA ILE A 64 3.76 1.53 2.49
C ILE A 64 2.33 1.50 1.96
N GLY A 65 2.16 1.72 0.65
CA GLY A 65 0.87 1.64 -0.03
C GLY A 65 0.35 0.21 -0.15
N GLY A 66 -0.92 0.03 -0.45
CA GLY A 66 -1.50 -1.29 -0.74
C GLY A 66 -0.91 -1.87 -2.04
N GLY A 67 -0.70 -3.18 -2.11
CA GLY A 67 -0.27 -3.86 -3.34
C GLY A 67 -1.40 -3.98 -4.37
N GLY A 68 -1.10 -3.98 -5.65
CA GLY A 68 -2.06 -4.24 -6.72
C GLY A 68 -2.41 -5.72 -6.84
N GLY A 69 -3.60 -6.01 -7.36
CA GLY A 69 -4.02 -7.38 -7.69
C GLY A 69 -3.48 -7.84 -9.04
N GLY A 70 -3.26 -9.12 -9.19
CA GLY A 70 -2.90 -9.76 -10.47
C GLY A 70 -4.08 -9.77 -11.44
N GLY A 71 -3.81 -9.76 -12.74
CA GLY A 71 -4.83 -9.90 -13.77
C GLY A 71 -5.36 -11.33 -13.89
N GLY A 72 -6.52 -11.51 -14.51
CA GLY A 72 -7.10 -12.80 -14.88
C GLY A 72 -6.52 -13.31 -16.21
N GLY A 73 -6.22 -14.60 -16.28
CA GLY A 73 -5.89 -15.29 -17.53
C GLY A 73 -7.07 -16.07 -18.08
N ASP A 74 -6.98 -16.53 -19.34
CA ASP A 74 -7.89 -17.59 -19.78
C ASP A 74 -7.33 -18.96 -19.38
N ALA A 75 -8.23 -19.95 -19.35
CA ALA A 75 -7.88 -21.27 -18.84
C ALA A 75 -6.96 -22.07 -19.82
N THR A 76 -6.69 -21.57 -20.99
CA THR A 76 -6.11 -22.40 -22.06
C THR A 76 -4.74 -21.95 -22.57
N GLU A 77 -4.46 -20.66 -22.76
CA GLU A 77 -3.26 -20.23 -23.48
C GLU A 77 -2.63 -18.90 -23.05
N TYR A 78 -3.32 -18.02 -22.33
CA TYR A 78 -2.84 -16.65 -22.10
C TYR A 78 -2.61 -16.35 -20.63
N SER A 79 -1.34 -16.00 -20.35
CA SER A 79 -0.90 -15.63 -19.00
C SER A 79 -1.34 -14.22 -18.62
N ALA A 80 -1.69 -14.02 -17.38
CA ALA A 80 -1.99 -12.71 -16.82
C ALA A 80 -0.76 -12.03 -16.21
N GLY A 81 -0.81 -10.72 -16.11
CA GLY A 81 0.21 -9.92 -15.45
C GLY A 81 0.07 -9.95 -13.93
N GLY A 82 1.18 -9.94 -13.20
CA GLY A 82 1.18 -9.76 -11.75
C GLY A 82 0.88 -8.32 -11.34
N GLY A 83 0.28 -8.12 -10.17
CA GLY A 83 0.13 -6.78 -9.57
C GLY A 83 1.46 -6.22 -9.06
N GLY A 84 1.60 -4.91 -9.04
CA GLY A 84 2.76 -4.20 -8.52
C GLY A 84 2.70 -4.03 -6.99
N ALA A 85 3.84 -3.82 -6.35
CA ALA A 85 3.90 -3.47 -4.93
C ALA A 85 3.49 -2.01 -4.69
N GLY A 86 2.94 -1.72 -3.51
CA GLY A 86 2.76 -0.34 -3.06
C GLY A 86 4.11 0.37 -2.89
N ALA A 87 4.11 1.70 -3.04
CA ALA A 87 5.31 2.49 -2.82
C ALA A 87 5.79 2.37 -1.37
N TYR A 88 7.08 2.56 -1.18
CA TYR A 88 7.74 2.64 0.12
C TYR A 88 8.20 4.07 0.37
N ARG A 89 7.70 4.68 1.44
CA ARG A 89 8.13 6.00 1.90
C ARG A 89 8.71 5.89 3.30
N LYS A 90 9.88 6.44 3.49
CA LYS A 90 10.51 6.57 4.82
C LYS A 90 11.02 7.99 5.03
N GLY A 91 11.05 8.40 6.27
CA GLY A 91 11.59 9.70 6.62
C GLY A 91 11.61 9.92 8.11
N SER A 92 11.96 11.14 8.48
CA SER A 92 11.90 11.63 9.84
C SER A 92 11.33 13.05 9.86
N GLN A 93 10.62 13.39 10.92
CA GLN A 93 10.05 14.72 11.13
C GLN A 93 10.18 15.11 12.61
N PRO A 94 10.81 16.24 12.90
CA PRO A 94 10.77 16.79 14.24
C PRO A 94 9.35 17.27 14.55
N ILE A 95 8.84 16.91 15.71
CA ILE A 95 7.54 17.36 16.22
C ILE A 95 7.79 18.04 17.55
N ASP A 96 7.45 19.32 17.62
CA ASP A 96 7.40 20.09 18.84
C ASP A 96 5.95 20.52 19.10
N ASN A 97 5.33 19.85 20.06
CA ASN A 97 3.97 20.14 20.55
C ASN A 97 4.00 20.56 22.01
N THR A 98 4.99 21.36 22.41
CA THR A 98 5.17 21.82 23.80
C THR A 98 4.49 23.14 24.10
N SER A 99 4.09 23.91 23.10
CA SER A 99 3.30 25.14 23.27
C SER A 99 1.90 24.85 23.83
N PRO A 100 1.31 25.78 24.61
CA PRO A 100 -0.07 25.61 25.06
C PRO A 100 -1.01 25.40 23.86
N GLY A 101 -1.62 24.25 23.77
CA GLY A 101 -2.45 23.87 22.63
C GLY A 101 -3.17 22.54 22.88
N SER A 102 -3.76 22.01 21.83
CA SER A 102 -4.43 20.71 21.86
C SER A 102 -3.50 19.59 21.38
N PRO A 103 -3.74 18.34 21.76
CA PRO A 103 -3.06 17.20 21.16
C PRO A 103 -3.24 17.19 19.63
N ILE A 104 -2.19 16.80 18.91
CA ILE A 104 -2.26 16.64 17.46
C ILE A 104 -2.83 15.24 17.15
N ALA A 105 -3.95 15.19 16.44
CA ALA A 105 -4.56 13.98 15.95
C ALA A 105 -4.18 13.73 14.48
N ALA A 106 -3.08 13.02 14.27
CA ALA A 106 -2.61 12.66 12.94
C ALA A 106 -3.40 11.43 12.42
N SER A 107 -4.24 11.62 11.41
CA SER A 107 -4.97 10.50 10.81
C SER A 107 -4.03 9.57 10.04
N VAL A 108 -4.26 8.27 10.19
CA VAL A 108 -3.60 7.20 9.45
C VAL A 108 -4.65 6.50 8.60
N THR A 109 -4.50 6.56 7.29
CA THR A 109 -5.33 5.81 6.33
C THR A 109 -4.50 4.70 5.73
N ILE A 110 -4.87 3.45 5.98
CA ILE A 110 -4.20 2.29 5.38
C ILE A 110 -4.89 1.94 4.06
N GLY A 111 -4.12 1.97 2.99
CA GLY A 111 -4.59 1.59 1.66
C GLY A 111 -4.88 0.08 1.59
N SER A 112 -6.04 -0.28 1.06
CA SER A 112 -6.37 -1.69 0.78
C SER A 112 -5.49 -2.24 -0.35
N GLY A 113 -5.25 -3.54 -0.33
CA GLY A 113 -4.76 -4.24 -1.51
C GLY A 113 -5.83 -4.29 -2.61
N GLY A 114 -5.41 -4.32 -3.85
CA GLY A 114 -6.27 -4.54 -5.00
C GLY A 114 -6.71 -5.99 -5.12
N SER A 115 -7.96 -6.26 -5.49
CA SER A 115 -8.42 -7.61 -5.79
C SER A 115 -7.78 -8.14 -7.08
N GLY A 116 -7.57 -9.45 -7.15
CA GLY A 116 -7.21 -10.13 -8.40
C GLY A 116 -8.35 -10.08 -9.41
N GLY A 117 -8.02 -10.08 -10.70
CA GLY A 117 -8.97 -10.18 -11.79
C GLY A 117 -9.64 -11.55 -11.84
N GLY A 118 -10.85 -11.64 -12.42
CA GLY A 118 -11.58 -12.89 -12.60
C GLY A 118 -10.96 -13.81 -13.66
N LEU A 119 -11.05 -15.12 -13.44
CA LEU A 119 -10.81 -16.13 -14.47
C LEU A 119 -12.12 -16.44 -15.18
N ASN A 120 -12.11 -16.43 -16.50
CA ASN A 120 -13.21 -17.01 -17.25
C ASN A 120 -12.84 -18.42 -17.73
N SER A 121 -13.58 -19.41 -17.23
CA SER A 121 -13.43 -20.82 -17.62
C SER A 121 -14.41 -21.24 -18.72
N ILE A 122 -15.19 -20.32 -19.28
CA ILE A 122 -16.22 -20.60 -20.29
C ILE A 122 -15.73 -20.18 -21.66
N TYR A 123 -15.76 -21.07 -22.62
CA TYR A 123 -15.46 -20.79 -24.04
C TYR A 123 -16.72 -20.28 -24.77
N PRO A 124 -16.69 -19.18 -25.55
CA PRO A 124 -15.52 -18.34 -25.84
C PRO A 124 -15.15 -17.42 -24.65
N PRO A 125 -13.84 -17.18 -24.43
CA PRO A 125 -13.34 -16.41 -23.27
C PRO A 125 -13.63 -14.92 -23.47
N SER A 126 -14.76 -14.42 -22.98
CA SER A 126 -15.17 -13.04 -23.18
C SER A 126 -15.06 -12.15 -21.92
N SER A 127 -14.55 -12.65 -20.81
CA SER A 127 -14.66 -11.95 -19.53
C SER A 127 -13.50 -12.13 -18.53
N SER A 128 -12.27 -12.42 -18.99
CA SER A 128 -11.15 -12.24 -18.05
C SER A 128 -10.96 -10.76 -17.72
N GLU A 129 -10.69 -10.48 -16.45
CA GLU A 129 -10.63 -9.12 -15.93
C GLU A 129 -9.20 -8.74 -15.52
N ASP A 130 -8.89 -7.46 -15.64
CA ASP A 130 -7.69 -6.89 -15.02
C ASP A 130 -7.75 -7.03 -13.51
N GLY A 131 -6.60 -7.06 -12.87
CA GLY A 131 -6.52 -6.82 -11.43
C GLY A 131 -6.98 -5.40 -11.07
N VAL A 132 -7.19 -5.15 -9.80
CA VAL A 132 -7.49 -3.83 -9.25
C VAL A 132 -6.21 -3.22 -8.69
N PRO A 133 -5.92 -1.92 -8.91
CA PRO A 133 -4.78 -1.27 -8.26
C PRO A 133 -4.93 -1.29 -6.73
N GLY A 134 -3.81 -1.28 -6.02
CA GLY A 134 -3.80 -1.02 -4.58
C GLY A 134 -4.17 0.44 -4.28
N ALA A 135 -4.70 0.69 -3.09
CA ALA A 135 -5.01 2.03 -2.62
C ALA A 135 -3.81 2.69 -1.95
N ASN A 136 -3.81 4.03 -1.94
CA ASN A 136 -2.79 4.81 -1.26
C ASN A 136 -2.88 4.65 0.25
N THR A 137 -1.73 4.57 0.93
CA THR A 137 -1.63 4.75 2.37
C THR A 137 -1.22 6.18 2.67
N VAL A 138 -1.90 6.82 3.62
CA VAL A 138 -1.64 8.22 4.00
C VAL A 138 -1.40 8.31 5.50
N PHE A 139 -0.30 8.94 5.89
CA PHE A 139 -0.04 9.37 7.25
C PHE A 139 -0.09 10.90 7.30
N ASN A 140 -1.14 11.42 7.90
CA ASN A 140 -1.45 12.85 7.86
C ASN A 140 -0.85 13.59 9.08
N LEU A 141 0.46 13.71 9.09
CA LEU A 141 1.18 14.66 9.96
C LEU A 141 0.93 16.11 9.47
N PRO A 142 1.48 17.15 10.13
CA PRO A 142 1.38 18.51 9.62
C PRO A 142 1.67 18.63 8.11
N THR A 143 2.61 17.82 7.60
CA THR A 143 2.74 17.57 6.15
C THR A 143 2.33 16.12 5.87
N ALA A 144 1.29 15.94 5.05
CA ALA A 144 0.80 14.61 4.70
C ALA A 144 1.84 13.79 3.91
N ILE A 145 2.06 12.56 4.34
CA ILE A 145 2.93 11.59 3.68
C ILE A 145 2.04 10.57 2.97
N THR A 146 2.01 10.65 1.64
CA THR A 146 1.23 9.71 0.81
C THR A 146 2.15 8.70 0.15
N SER A 147 1.85 7.43 0.35
CA SER A 147 2.50 6.30 -0.32
C SER A 147 1.54 5.67 -1.32
N PRO A 148 1.78 5.82 -2.64
CA PRO A 148 0.92 5.26 -3.68
C PRO A 148 0.74 3.75 -3.59
N GLY A 149 -0.46 3.28 -3.96
CA GLY A 149 -0.71 1.85 -4.12
C GLY A 149 -0.01 1.28 -5.35
N GLY A 150 0.15 -0.04 -5.38
CA GLY A 150 0.73 -0.77 -6.52
C GLY A 150 -0.19 -0.82 -7.74
N GLY A 151 0.40 -0.91 -8.92
CA GLY A 151 -0.32 -1.01 -10.18
C GLY A 151 -1.03 -2.36 -10.34
N LYS A 152 -2.14 -2.38 -11.07
CA LYS A 152 -2.86 -3.62 -11.40
C LYS A 152 -2.09 -4.48 -12.39
N GLY A 153 -2.23 -5.80 -12.33
CA GLY A 153 -1.85 -6.71 -13.39
C GLY A 153 -2.85 -6.67 -14.55
N GLY A 154 -2.35 -6.70 -15.77
CA GLY A 154 -3.16 -6.78 -16.99
C GLY A 154 -3.72 -8.19 -17.21
N ARG A 155 -4.94 -8.30 -17.73
CA ARG A 155 -5.55 -9.58 -18.11
C ARG A 155 -4.86 -10.20 -19.32
N GLY A 156 -4.81 -11.53 -19.34
CA GLY A 156 -4.46 -12.29 -20.53
C GLY A 156 -5.71 -12.70 -21.32
N LEU A 157 -5.77 -12.38 -22.62
CA LEU A 157 -6.92 -12.71 -23.48
C LEU A 157 -6.55 -12.68 -24.96
N ASN A 158 -7.18 -13.53 -25.78
CA ASN A 158 -7.10 -13.48 -27.25
C ASN A 158 -8.38 -12.82 -27.84
N PRO A 159 -8.28 -11.82 -28.74
CA PRO A 159 -7.03 -11.28 -29.34
C PRO A 159 -6.42 -10.09 -28.58
N GLY A 160 -6.68 -9.84 -27.32
CA GLY A 160 -6.23 -8.61 -26.70
C GLY A 160 -6.00 -8.64 -25.18
N GLY A 161 -4.84 -9.15 -24.69
CA GLY A 161 -4.41 -8.90 -23.30
C GLY A 161 -4.21 -7.40 -23.04
N ASN A 162 -4.24 -6.99 -21.78
CA ASN A 162 -4.08 -5.59 -21.36
C ASN A 162 -2.69 -5.30 -20.78
N SER A 163 -2.29 -4.05 -20.91
CA SER A 163 -1.11 -3.52 -20.21
C SER A 163 -1.32 -3.51 -18.71
N GLY A 164 -0.23 -3.56 -17.97
CA GLY A 164 -0.21 -3.35 -16.53
C GLY A 164 -0.56 -1.91 -16.18
N GLY A 165 -1.07 -1.70 -14.96
CA GLY A 165 -1.36 -0.36 -14.41
C GLY A 165 -0.15 0.29 -13.78
N ALA A 166 -0.09 1.62 -13.80
CA ALA A 166 0.89 2.40 -13.04
C ALA A 166 0.58 2.35 -11.54
N GLY A 167 1.62 2.52 -10.70
CA GLY A 167 1.49 2.51 -9.26
C GLY A 167 2.81 2.77 -8.57
N GLY A 168 2.91 2.50 -7.26
CA GLY A 168 4.16 2.53 -6.49
C GLY A 168 5.25 1.72 -7.21
N SER A 169 4.96 0.44 -7.48
CA SER A 169 5.54 -0.33 -8.57
C SER A 169 4.47 -0.59 -9.60
N GLY A 170 4.82 -0.57 -10.87
CA GLY A 170 3.92 -0.90 -11.96
C GLY A 170 3.51 -2.37 -11.95
N GLY A 171 2.35 -2.70 -12.45
CA GLY A 171 1.90 -4.07 -12.67
C GLY A 171 2.41 -4.64 -13.99
N GLY A 172 2.48 -5.95 -14.08
CA GLY A 172 2.84 -6.67 -15.31
C GLY A 172 1.73 -6.64 -16.36
N ALA A 173 2.11 -6.73 -17.64
CA ALA A 173 1.16 -6.90 -18.73
C ALA A 173 0.66 -8.34 -18.82
N GLY A 174 -0.56 -8.52 -19.31
CA GLY A 174 -1.11 -9.82 -19.67
C GLY A 174 -0.71 -10.25 -21.09
N GLY A 175 -0.55 -11.56 -21.30
CA GLY A 175 -0.29 -12.13 -22.61
C GLY A 175 -1.52 -12.10 -23.51
N GLY A 176 -1.32 -12.17 -24.84
CA GLY A 176 -2.40 -12.29 -25.83
C GLY A 176 -1.87 -12.48 -27.23
N GLY A 177 -2.65 -13.07 -28.12
CA GLY A 177 -2.28 -13.46 -29.48
C GLY A 177 -2.28 -12.35 -30.54
N GLY A 178 -2.51 -11.08 -30.17
CA GLY A 178 -2.58 -9.97 -31.13
C GLY A 178 -1.25 -9.22 -31.31
N PRO A 179 -1.09 -8.45 -32.39
CA PRO A 179 0.14 -7.75 -32.74
C PRO A 179 0.39 -6.47 -31.90
N ALA A 180 -0.51 -6.07 -31.04
CA ALA A 180 -0.35 -4.85 -30.23
C ALA A 180 0.68 -5.05 -29.11
N PRO A 181 1.65 -4.14 -28.95
CA PRO A 181 2.59 -4.18 -27.84
C PRO A 181 1.84 -4.01 -26.51
N ARG A 182 2.22 -4.79 -25.53
CA ARG A 182 1.70 -4.73 -24.17
C ARG A 182 2.84 -4.41 -23.24
N GLU A 183 2.63 -3.41 -22.42
CA GLU A 183 3.68 -2.89 -21.56
C GLU A 183 3.30 -3.09 -20.10
N GLY A 184 4.32 -3.31 -19.26
CA GLY A 184 4.17 -3.19 -17.82
C GLY A 184 3.82 -1.75 -17.46
N GLY A 185 3.12 -1.57 -16.34
CA GLY A 185 2.81 -0.24 -15.82
C GLY A 185 4.06 0.48 -15.32
N THR A 186 4.03 1.81 -15.31
CA THR A 186 5.12 2.63 -14.76
C THR A 186 5.11 2.65 -13.24
N GLY A 187 6.29 2.64 -12.61
CA GLY A 187 6.44 2.84 -11.18
C GLY A 187 6.49 4.34 -10.84
N ASN A 188 5.83 4.73 -9.75
CA ASN A 188 5.79 6.09 -9.19
C ASN A 188 6.32 6.12 -7.73
N GLY A 189 7.12 5.11 -7.35
CA GLY A 189 7.67 4.89 -6.04
C GLY A 189 8.78 5.84 -5.60
#